data_26356bdcd15780623c6154401cb05d8e
#
_entry.id   26356bdcd15780623c6154401cb05d8e
#
_cell.length_a   1.000
_cell.length_b   1.000
_cell.length_c   1.000
_cell.angle_alpha   90.00
_cell.angle_beta   90.00
_cell.angle_gamma   90.00
#
_symmetry.space_group_name_H-M   'P 1'
#
loop_
_entity.id
_entity.type
_entity.pdbx_description
1 polymer ?
#
loop_
_entity_poly.entity_id
_entity_poly.type
_entity_poly.pdbx_seq_one_letter_code
_entity_poly.pdbx_strand_id
1 'polypeptide(L)'
;IKRNKLRTFLTGFAVAWGIFMLIVLLGAGNGLIHAFEQSASERAMNSIKIFPGWTSKSYDGLKEGRRVQLDNKDMDATSHYFPNHVIKAGATVWQGGVNLSFGQEYVSLNLSGVYPNHTEVEVVKLFEGRFINEIDIKERRKVIVLHKKTAEILFNKTHTEPIGQFVNAGNVVYQVVGLYNDKGDSGDSDAYIPFTTLQTIYNKGDKLNNLVMTTKNLETIEANEAFEAHYRKVLGANHRFDPTDHSAIWIWNRFTNYLQQQ
;
A
#
# COMPACT_ATOMS: atom_id res chain seq x y z
N ILE A 1 -53.36 -31.72 -17.82
CA ILE A 1 -52.35 -31.95 -16.77
C ILE A 1 -52.13 -33.45 -16.48
N LYS A 2 -53.18 -34.31 -16.60
CA LYS A 2 -53.03 -35.74 -16.30
C LYS A 2 -52.20 -36.55 -17.31
N ARG A 3 -52.06 -36.11 -18.57
CA ARG A 3 -51.48 -36.91 -19.67
C ARG A 3 -49.98 -36.75 -19.90
N ASN A 4 -49.31 -35.71 -19.35
CA ASN A 4 -47.87 -35.46 -19.54
C ASN A 4 -47.21 -34.86 -18.27
N LYS A 5 -47.33 -35.54 -17.14
CA LYS A 5 -46.81 -35.08 -15.84
C LYS A 5 -45.31 -34.75 -15.86
N LEU A 6 -44.51 -35.54 -16.59
CA LEU A 6 -43.08 -35.35 -16.72
C LEU A 6 -42.72 -34.04 -17.45
N ARG A 7 -43.44 -33.71 -18.54
CA ARG A 7 -43.23 -32.47 -19.29
C ARG A 7 -43.54 -31.23 -18.44
N THR A 8 -44.66 -31.26 -17.71
CA THR A 8 -45.06 -30.17 -16.82
C THR A 8 -44.05 -29.98 -15.69
N PHE A 9 -43.57 -31.08 -15.11
CA PHE A 9 -42.54 -31.05 -14.07
C PHE A 9 -41.23 -30.46 -14.60
N LEU A 10 -40.73 -30.92 -15.75
CA LEU A 10 -39.48 -30.43 -16.34
C LEU A 10 -39.57 -28.95 -16.72
N THR A 11 -40.71 -28.51 -17.25
CA THR A 11 -40.90 -27.07 -17.59
C THR A 11 -40.93 -26.21 -16.32
N GLY A 12 -41.66 -26.65 -15.29
CA GLY A 12 -41.69 -25.94 -13.99
C GLY A 12 -40.32 -25.89 -13.30
N PHE A 13 -39.60 -27.01 -13.36
CA PHE A 13 -38.21 -27.06 -12.80
C PHE A 13 -37.27 -26.13 -13.56
N ALA A 14 -37.34 -26.10 -14.91
CA ALA A 14 -36.47 -25.22 -15.70
C ALA A 14 -36.71 -23.72 -15.38
N VAL A 15 -37.99 -23.33 -15.24
CA VAL A 15 -38.36 -21.96 -14.87
C VAL A 15 -37.87 -21.62 -13.43
N ALA A 16 -38.14 -22.52 -12.48
CA ALA A 16 -37.72 -22.36 -11.11
C ALA A 16 -36.18 -22.26 -11.00
N TRP A 17 -35.46 -23.10 -11.74
CA TRP A 17 -34.02 -23.08 -11.81
C TRP A 17 -33.48 -21.78 -12.42
N GLY A 18 -34.11 -21.28 -13.49
CA GLY A 18 -33.73 -19.98 -14.08
C GLY A 18 -33.90 -18.82 -13.13
N ILE A 19 -35.03 -18.78 -12.41
CA ILE A 19 -35.27 -17.74 -11.39
C ILE A 19 -34.29 -17.87 -10.24
N PHE A 20 -34.00 -19.07 -9.78
CA PHE A 20 -33.01 -19.32 -8.72
C PHE A 20 -31.61 -18.80 -9.13
N MET A 21 -31.16 -19.15 -10.33
CA MET A 21 -29.87 -18.67 -10.85
C MET A 21 -29.82 -17.15 -11.01
N LEU A 22 -30.92 -16.52 -11.42
CA LEU A 22 -31.02 -15.08 -11.53
C LEU A 22 -30.84 -14.41 -10.14
N ILE A 23 -31.52 -14.94 -9.12
CA ILE A 23 -31.41 -14.43 -7.74
C ILE A 23 -29.99 -14.60 -7.20
N VAL A 24 -29.35 -15.74 -7.44
CA VAL A 24 -27.96 -16.01 -7.04
C VAL A 24 -27.00 -15.04 -7.71
N LEU A 25 -27.15 -14.81 -9.02
CA LEU A 25 -26.30 -13.86 -9.76
C LEU A 25 -26.48 -12.42 -9.28
N LEU A 26 -27.72 -11.99 -9.04
CA LEU A 26 -28.00 -10.65 -8.50
C LEU A 26 -27.43 -10.49 -7.08
N GLY A 27 -27.60 -11.51 -6.23
CA GLY A 27 -27.04 -11.50 -4.88
C GLY A 27 -25.51 -11.48 -4.85
N ALA A 28 -24.87 -12.27 -5.72
CA ALA A 28 -23.43 -12.28 -5.87
C ALA A 28 -22.89 -10.94 -6.40
N GLY A 29 -23.58 -10.35 -7.40
CA GLY A 29 -23.23 -9.04 -7.94
C GLY A 29 -23.31 -7.93 -6.89
N ASN A 30 -24.39 -7.87 -6.14
CA ASN A 30 -24.55 -6.89 -5.06
C ASN A 30 -23.53 -7.11 -3.93
N GLY A 31 -23.26 -8.36 -3.56
CA GLY A 31 -22.24 -8.70 -2.56
C GLY A 31 -20.85 -8.23 -2.98
N LEU A 32 -20.52 -8.38 -4.27
CA LEU A 32 -19.24 -7.92 -4.81
C LEU A 32 -19.15 -6.38 -4.79
N ILE A 33 -20.20 -5.68 -5.21
CA ILE A 33 -20.27 -4.21 -5.18
C ILE A 33 -20.07 -3.71 -3.74
N HIS A 34 -20.80 -4.25 -2.76
CA HIS A 34 -20.64 -3.85 -1.36
C HIS A 34 -19.24 -4.15 -0.80
N ALA A 35 -18.63 -5.26 -1.21
CA ALA A 35 -17.26 -5.57 -0.82
C ALA A 35 -16.26 -4.54 -1.38
N PHE A 36 -16.44 -4.09 -2.63
CA PHE A 36 -15.63 -3.04 -3.22
C PHE A 36 -15.86 -1.67 -2.56
N GLU A 37 -17.10 -1.28 -2.34
CA GLU A 37 -17.45 -0.03 -1.65
C GLU A 37 -16.88 0.02 -0.23
N GLN A 38 -16.97 -1.06 0.51
CA GLN A 38 -16.41 -1.17 1.85
C GLN A 38 -14.88 -1.09 1.83
N SER A 39 -14.21 -1.77 0.89
CA SER A 39 -12.75 -1.69 0.77
C SER A 39 -12.28 -0.30 0.31
N ALA A 40 -13.07 0.41 -0.49
CA ALA A 40 -12.77 1.78 -0.89
C ALA A 40 -12.96 2.77 0.27
N SER A 41 -14.00 2.61 1.08
CA SER A 41 -14.28 3.50 2.23
C SER A 41 -13.28 3.35 3.38
N GLU A 42 -12.62 2.20 3.51
CA GLU A 42 -11.63 1.95 4.56
C GLU A 42 -10.26 2.56 4.30
N ARG A 43 -10.01 2.93 3.06
CA ARG A 43 -8.76 3.59 2.66
C ARG A 43 -9.01 5.08 2.53
N ALA A 44 -8.00 5.88 2.87
CA ALA A 44 -8.10 7.32 2.69
C ALA A 44 -8.34 7.67 1.22
N MET A 45 -9.54 8.15 0.89
CA MET A 45 -9.90 8.59 -0.47
C MET A 45 -8.99 9.71 -0.97
N ASN A 46 -8.45 10.49 -0.05
CA ASN A 46 -7.53 11.60 -0.28
C ASN A 46 -6.06 11.17 -0.25
N SER A 47 -5.74 9.96 -0.68
CA SER A 47 -4.36 9.47 -0.74
C SER A 47 -3.83 9.41 -2.17
N ILE A 48 -2.60 9.83 -2.33
CA ILE A 48 -1.86 9.76 -3.59
C ILE A 48 -0.55 9.01 -3.35
N LYS A 49 -0.21 8.11 -4.27
CA LYS A 49 1.08 7.42 -4.31
C LYS A 49 1.81 7.75 -5.59
N ILE A 50 3.10 7.94 -5.49
CA ILE A 50 3.98 8.21 -6.63
C ILE A 50 4.97 7.08 -6.76
N PHE A 51 4.97 6.44 -7.91
CA PHE A 51 5.90 5.37 -8.25
C PHE A 51 6.90 5.85 -9.30
N PRO A 52 8.16 5.44 -9.21
CA PRO A 52 9.14 5.73 -10.24
C PRO A 52 8.85 4.94 -11.51
N GLY A 53 9.09 5.56 -12.65
CA GLY A 53 8.94 4.95 -13.97
C GLY A 53 10.20 5.09 -14.80
N TRP A 54 10.02 5.01 -16.12
CA TRP A 54 11.06 5.13 -17.11
C TRP A 54 10.71 6.27 -18.07
N THR A 55 11.66 7.15 -18.36
CA THR A 55 11.43 8.25 -19.28
C THR A 55 11.17 7.74 -20.69
N SER A 56 10.15 8.29 -21.36
CA SER A 56 9.82 8.00 -22.76
C SER A 56 10.22 9.11 -23.70
N LYS A 57 10.71 10.23 -23.16
CA LYS A 57 11.14 11.41 -23.92
C LYS A 57 12.54 11.82 -23.54
N SER A 58 13.31 12.25 -24.55
CA SER A 58 14.58 12.92 -24.31
C SER A 58 14.32 14.32 -23.75
N TYR A 59 15.07 14.73 -22.74
CA TYR A 59 14.89 16.02 -22.10
C TYR A 59 16.21 16.54 -21.52
N ASP A 60 16.46 17.85 -21.65
CA ASP A 60 17.62 18.53 -21.08
C ASP A 60 18.98 17.84 -21.38
N GLY A 61 19.14 17.38 -22.62
CA GLY A 61 20.34 16.68 -23.08
C GLY A 61 20.45 15.21 -22.63
N LEU A 62 19.45 14.68 -21.93
CA LEU A 62 19.40 13.29 -21.49
C LEU A 62 18.50 12.47 -22.41
N LYS A 63 18.90 11.22 -22.71
CA LYS A 63 18.13 10.30 -23.56
C LYS A 63 16.91 9.76 -22.82
N GLU A 64 15.91 9.33 -23.60
CA GLU A 64 14.81 8.51 -23.11
C GLU A 64 15.29 7.15 -22.57
N GLY A 65 14.42 6.42 -21.88
CA GLY A 65 14.70 5.09 -21.34
C GLY A 65 15.48 5.09 -20.01
N ARG A 66 15.60 6.26 -19.37
CA ARG A 66 16.21 6.35 -18.03
C ARG A 66 15.19 5.99 -16.96
N ARG A 67 15.60 5.21 -15.98
CA ARG A 67 14.81 5.02 -14.76
C ARG A 67 14.89 6.27 -13.88
N VAL A 68 13.75 6.76 -13.44
CA VAL A 68 13.68 7.79 -12.42
C VAL A 68 13.92 7.12 -11.06
N GLN A 69 14.86 7.62 -10.27
CA GLN A 69 15.13 7.14 -8.92
C GLN A 69 14.67 8.20 -7.93
N LEU A 70 13.57 7.92 -7.24
CA LEU A 70 13.05 8.80 -6.19
C LEU A 70 13.98 8.80 -4.98
N ASP A 71 14.08 9.94 -4.32
CA ASP A 71 14.94 10.16 -3.17
C ASP A 71 14.28 11.03 -2.08
N ASN A 72 14.97 11.23 -0.98
CA ASN A 72 14.47 12.02 0.15
C ASN A 72 14.22 13.49 -0.22
N LYS A 73 14.90 14.04 -1.22
CA LYS A 73 14.64 15.40 -1.70
C LYS A 73 13.27 15.54 -2.34
N ASP A 74 12.78 14.47 -2.99
CA ASP A 74 11.43 14.46 -3.56
C ASP A 74 10.37 14.50 -2.46
N MET A 75 10.61 13.82 -1.34
CA MET A 75 9.70 13.88 -0.18
C MET A 75 9.71 15.27 0.45
N ASP A 76 10.87 15.86 0.62
CA ASP A 76 11.02 17.24 1.13
C ASP A 76 10.34 18.25 0.20
N ALA A 77 10.54 18.09 -1.13
CA ALA A 77 9.89 18.91 -2.15
C ALA A 77 8.36 18.78 -2.11
N THR A 78 7.85 17.57 -1.89
CA THR A 78 6.41 17.31 -1.75
C THR A 78 5.81 18.09 -0.59
N SER A 79 6.48 18.13 0.53
CA SER A 79 6.03 18.91 1.70
C SER A 79 6.18 20.41 1.50
N HIS A 80 7.25 20.85 0.85
CA HIS A 80 7.62 22.26 0.72
C HIS A 80 6.80 22.99 -0.35
N TYR A 81 6.63 22.40 -1.52
CA TYR A 81 5.97 23.07 -2.65
C TYR A 81 4.45 22.93 -2.68
N PHE A 82 3.87 22.04 -1.88
CA PHE A 82 2.44 21.75 -1.89
C PHE A 82 1.73 21.92 -0.52
N PRO A 83 2.01 22.98 0.25
CA PRO A 83 1.47 23.12 1.62
C PRO A 83 -0.06 23.25 1.65
N ASN A 84 -0.66 23.70 0.54
CA ASN A 84 -2.11 23.86 0.43
C ASN A 84 -2.85 22.54 0.10
N HIS A 85 -2.12 21.56 -0.40
CA HIS A 85 -2.70 20.29 -0.86
C HIS A 85 -2.18 19.07 -0.12
N VAL A 86 -0.98 19.08 0.41
CA VAL A 86 -0.39 17.97 1.14
C VAL A 86 -0.54 18.17 2.63
N ILE A 87 -1.23 17.24 3.30
CA ILE A 87 -1.35 17.23 4.77
C ILE A 87 -0.13 16.56 5.38
N LYS A 88 0.18 15.35 4.91
CA LYS A 88 1.32 14.55 5.34
C LYS A 88 1.98 13.94 4.12
N ALA A 89 3.29 14.08 4.02
CA ALA A 89 4.13 13.36 3.08
C ALA A 89 4.86 12.24 3.79
N GLY A 90 5.04 11.14 3.11
CA GLY A 90 5.80 10.00 3.55
C GLY A 90 6.38 9.26 2.35
N ALA A 91 7.12 8.23 2.63
CA ALA A 91 7.73 7.39 1.61
C ALA A 91 7.80 5.95 2.08
N THR A 92 8.02 5.04 1.16
CA THR A 92 8.26 3.64 1.42
C THR A 92 9.58 3.22 0.80
N VAL A 93 10.33 2.43 1.52
CA VAL A 93 11.55 1.79 1.01
C VAL A 93 11.51 0.32 1.39
N TRP A 94 11.94 -0.57 0.49
CA TRP A 94 11.80 -2.01 0.68
C TRP A 94 13.15 -2.72 0.75
N GLN A 95 13.17 -3.80 1.54
CA GLN A 95 14.24 -4.78 1.57
C GLN A 95 13.63 -6.16 1.50
N GLY A 96 13.89 -6.87 0.41
CA GLY A 96 13.41 -8.24 0.21
C GLY A 96 14.30 -9.29 0.82
N GLY A 97 13.74 -10.50 1.00
CA GLY A 97 14.49 -11.68 1.38
C GLY A 97 15.14 -11.62 2.76
N VAL A 98 14.47 -11.00 3.72
CA VAL A 98 14.95 -10.91 5.10
C VAL A 98 14.43 -12.10 5.91
N ASN A 99 15.35 -12.83 6.55
CA ASN A 99 15.00 -13.91 7.46
C ASN A 99 14.90 -13.35 8.88
N LEU A 100 13.69 -13.34 9.43
CA LEU A 100 13.45 -13.06 10.83
C LEU A 100 13.46 -14.35 11.63
N SER A 101 14.10 -14.35 12.79
CA SER A 101 14.13 -15.51 13.68
C SER A 101 13.86 -15.14 15.13
N PHE A 102 13.22 -16.06 15.83
CA PHE A 102 13.06 -16.06 17.27
C PHE A 102 13.30 -17.46 17.79
N GLY A 103 14.36 -17.64 18.60
CA GLY A 103 14.81 -18.97 18.98
C GLY A 103 15.20 -19.82 17.77
N GLN A 104 14.53 -20.95 17.57
CA GLN A 104 14.76 -21.85 16.44
C GLN A 104 13.75 -21.64 15.29
N GLU A 105 12.75 -20.80 15.49
CA GLU A 105 11.76 -20.50 14.47
C GLU A 105 12.22 -19.34 13.59
N TYR A 106 11.92 -19.41 12.31
CA TYR A 106 12.26 -18.36 11.35
C TYR A 106 11.18 -18.21 10.28
N VAL A 107 11.13 -17.05 9.68
CA VAL A 107 10.27 -16.73 8.53
C VAL A 107 11.04 -15.81 7.58
N SER A 108 10.95 -16.09 6.29
CA SER A 108 11.47 -15.20 5.26
C SER A 108 10.37 -14.26 4.79
N LEU A 109 10.64 -12.96 4.80
CA LEU A 109 9.68 -11.93 4.45
C LEU A 109 10.38 -10.70 3.87
N ASN A 110 9.58 -9.73 3.41
CA ASN A 110 10.06 -8.42 3.01
C ASN A 110 9.90 -7.44 4.16
N LEU A 111 10.86 -6.54 4.32
CA LEU A 111 10.74 -5.38 5.21
C LEU A 111 10.31 -4.16 4.42
N SER A 112 9.31 -3.47 4.92
CA SER A 112 8.89 -2.15 4.45
C SER A 112 9.26 -1.09 5.47
N GLY A 113 10.13 -0.18 5.09
CA GLY A 113 10.41 1.03 5.84
C GLY A 113 9.34 2.08 5.54
N VAL A 114 8.62 2.52 6.54
CA VAL A 114 7.43 3.36 6.37
C VAL A 114 7.41 4.53 7.36
N TYR A 115 6.63 5.55 7.01
CA TYR A 115 6.26 6.65 7.89
C TYR A 115 4.95 6.35 8.65
N PRO A 116 4.65 7.06 9.73
CA PRO A 116 3.44 6.84 10.52
C PRO A 116 2.13 6.96 9.73
N ASN A 117 2.09 7.80 8.68
CA ASN A 117 0.91 7.98 7.82
C ASN A 117 0.60 6.77 6.92
N HIS A 118 1.44 5.75 6.94
CA HIS A 118 1.22 4.54 6.15
C HIS A 118 -0.11 3.85 6.49
N THR A 119 -0.50 3.83 7.76
CA THR A 119 -1.78 3.27 8.22
C THR A 119 -3.01 4.04 7.71
N GLU A 120 -2.86 5.31 7.37
CA GLU A 120 -3.93 6.14 6.80
C GLU A 120 -4.13 5.85 5.31
N VAL A 121 -3.06 5.50 4.61
CA VAL A 121 -3.05 5.28 3.16
C VAL A 121 -3.32 3.82 2.80
N GLU A 122 -2.78 2.90 3.59
CA GLU A 122 -3.00 1.46 3.43
C GLU A 122 -3.95 0.92 4.50
N VAL A 123 -4.59 -0.20 4.17
CA VAL A 123 -5.46 -0.90 5.12
C VAL A 123 -4.60 -1.73 6.07
N VAL A 124 -3.93 -1.05 6.98
CA VAL A 124 -3.20 -1.68 8.07
C VAL A 124 -4.02 -1.53 9.34
N LYS A 125 -4.62 -2.62 9.80
CA LYS A 125 -5.38 -2.64 11.05
C LYS A 125 -4.49 -3.14 12.17
N LEU A 126 -4.18 -2.26 13.09
CA LEU A 126 -3.45 -2.64 14.28
C LEU A 126 -4.29 -3.65 15.09
N PHE A 127 -3.69 -4.79 15.39
CA PHE A 127 -4.29 -5.85 16.19
C PHE A 127 -3.91 -5.73 17.67
N GLU A 128 -2.63 -5.44 17.93
CA GLU A 128 -2.09 -5.31 19.27
C GLU A 128 -0.87 -4.38 19.26
N GLY A 129 -0.59 -3.72 20.37
CA GLY A 129 0.56 -2.82 20.51
C GLY A 129 0.37 -1.50 19.77
N ARG A 130 1.41 -1.01 19.12
CA ARG A 130 1.43 0.26 18.39
C ARG A 130 2.08 0.15 17.02
N PHE A 131 1.80 1.11 16.16
CA PHE A 131 2.49 1.28 14.88
C PHE A 131 3.75 2.16 15.02
N ILE A 132 4.48 2.32 13.93
CA ILE A 132 5.64 3.22 13.83
C ILE A 132 5.19 4.66 14.12
N ASN A 133 5.97 5.39 14.90
CA ASN A 133 5.70 6.77 15.26
C ASN A 133 6.85 7.72 14.86
N GLU A 134 6.63 9.02 15.03
CA GLU A 134 7.62 10.05 14.65
C GLU A 134 8.94 9.95 15.42
N ILE A 135 8.89 9.47 16.67
CA ILE A 135 10.11 9.28 17.48
C ILE A 135 10.95 8.14 16.90
N ASP A 136 10.29 7.05 16.48
CA ASP A 136 10.99 5.93 15.83
C ASP A 136 11.71 6.37 14.56
N ILE A 137 11.08 7.25 13.77
CA ILE A 137 11.68 7.84 12.56
C ILE A 137 12.88 8.71 12.93
N LYS A 138 12.70 9.64 13.87
CA LYS A 138 13.72 10.60 14.27
C LYS A 138 14.96 9.93 14.87
N GLU A 139 14.75 8.96 15.74
CA GLU A 139 15.81 8.25 16.45
C GLU A 139 16.32 7.01 15.73
N ARG A 140 15.74 6.68 14.56
CA ARG A 140 16.06 5.46 13.79
C ARG A 140 15.99 4.21 14.65
N ARG A 141 14.91 4.09 15.43
CA ARG A 141 14.73 2.97 16.35
C ARG A 141 14.63 1.65 15.60
N LYS A 142 15.21 0.61 16.16
CA LYS A 142 15.11 -0.76 15.66
C LYS A 142 13.87 -1.43 16.25
N VAL A 143 12.71 -0.99 15.78
CA VAL A 143 11.39 -1.52 16.14
C VAL A 143 10.72 -2.10 14.92
N ILE A 144 9.86 -3.11 15.12
CA ILE A 144 9.20 -3.83 14.06
C ILE A 144 7.73 -4.07 14.40
N VAL A 145 6.88 -3.96 13.38
CA VAL A 145 5.46 -4.31 13.44
C VAL A 145 5.26 -5.52 12.54
N LEU A 146 4.81 -6.62 13.13
CA LEU A 146 4.64 -7.89 12.44
C LEU A 146 3.19 -8.13 12.05
N HIS A 147 2.99 -8.83 10.96
CA HIS A 147 1.68 -9.40 10.66
C HIS A 147 1.35 -10.51 11.68
N LYS A 148 0.07 -10.62 12.05
CA LYS A 148 -0.39 -11.61 13.02
C LYS A 148 0.08 -13.03 12.70
N LYS A 149 -0.03 -13.47 11.44
CA LYS A 149 0.41 -14.80 10.99
C LYS A 149 1.93 -15.00 11.17
N THR A 150 2.72 -13.96 10.90
CA THR A 150 4.18 -14.00 11.12
C THR A 150 4.51 -14.17 12.58
N ALA A 151 3.83 -13.44 13.45
CA ALA A 151 4.01 -13.57 14.89
C ALA A 151 3.61 -14.98 15.39
N GLU A 152 2.54 -15.55 14.87
CA GLU A 152 2.13 -16.94 15.19
C GLU A 152 3.23 -17.94 14.82
N ILE A 153 3.85 -17.81 13.65
CA ILE A 153 4.96 -18.71 13.23
C ILE A 153 6.14 -18.60 14.19
N LEU A 154 6.51 -17.39 14.60
CA LEU A 154 7.71 -17.16 15.41
C LEU A 154 7.51 -17.50 16.90
N PHE A 155 6.33 -17.27 17.46
CA PHE A 155 6.11 -17.26 18.91
C PHE A 155 5.22 -18.37 19.45
N ASN A 156 4.36 -19.01 18.63
CA ASN A 156 3.40 -19.99 19.14
C ASN A 156 4.03 -21.20 19.83
N LYS A 157 5.13 -21.73 19.31
CA LYS A 157 5.77 -22.89 19.90
C LYS A 157 6.37 -22.65 21.29
N THR A 158 6.76 -21.41 21.55
CA THR A 158 7.33 -21.02 22.85
C THR A 158 6.27 -20.45 23.80
N HIS A 159 5.02 -20.32 23.35
CA HIS A 159 3.94 -19.66 24.09
C HIS A 159 4.34 -18.30 24.65
N THR A 160 5.12 -17.54 23.87
CA THR A 160 5.65 -16.23 24.26
C THR A 160 4.78 -15.13 23.66
N GLU A 161 4.42 -14.12 24.46
CA GLU A 161 3.75 -12.92 23.97
C GLU A 161 4.70 -12.12 23.08
N PRO A 162 4.30 -11.81 21.83
CA PRO A 162 5.20 -11.19 20.85
C PRO A 162 5.64 -9.77 21.20
N ILE A 163 4.73 -8.96 21.78
CA ILE A 163 5.02 -7.54 22.08
C ILE A 163 6.15 -7.42 23.10
N GLY A 164 7.14 -6.60 22.77
CA GLY A 164 8.32 -6.37 23.60
C GLY A 164 9.45 -7.38 23.38
N GLN A 165 9.21 -8.46 22.66
CA GLN A 165 10.25 -9.43 22.34
C GLN A 165 11.19 -8.93 21.25
N PHE A 166 12.37 -9.52 21.17
CA PHE A 166 13.38 -9.20 20.17
C PHE A 166 13.46 -10.31 19.13
N VAL A 167 13.43 -9.92 17.87
CA VAL A 167 13.62 -10.83 16.72
C VAL A 167 14.90 -10.46 16.00
N ASN A 168 15.58 -11.48 15.47
CA ASN A 168 16.84 -11.32 14.77
C ASN A 168 16.62 -11.31 13.26
N ALA A 169 17.27 -10.37 12.58
CA ALA A 169 17.37 -10.31 11.13
C ALA A 169 18.86 -10.25 10.74
N GLY A 170 19.51 -11.40 10.63
CA GLY A 170 20.97 -11.45 10.51
C GLY A 170 21.65 -10.88 11.74
N ASN A 171 22.45 -9.82 11.55
CA ASN A 171 23.15 -9.14 12.65
C ASN A 171 22.35 -7.99 13.28
N VAL A 172 21.11 -7.81 12.89
CA VAL A 172 20.25 -6.74 13.40
C VAL A 172 19.17 -7.34 14.29
N VAL A 173 18.93 -6.69 15.41
CA VAL A 173 17.87 -7.08 16.37
C VAL A 173 16.80 -6.00 16.37
N TYR A 174 15.55 -6.41 16.17
CA TYR A 174 14.37 -5.54 16.23
C TYR A 174 13.50 -5.89 17.42
N GLN A 175 12.97 -4.88 18.11
CA GLN A 175 11.96 -5.08 19.13
C GLN A 175 10.56 -5.04 18.50
N VAL A 176 9.76 -6.06 18.78
CA VAL A 176 8.36 -6.11 18.33
C VAL A 176 7.53 -5.13 19.15
N VAL A 177 6.95 -4.12 18.49
CA VAL A 177 6.15 -3.08 19.15
C VAL A 177 4.67 -3.13 18.78
N GLY A 178 4.33 -3.84 17.72
CA GLY A 178 2.95 -3.97 17.27
C GLY A 178 2.71 -5.19 16.40
N LEU A 179 1.47 -5.61 16.37
CA LEU A 179 0.95 -6.62 15.47
C LEU A 179 -0.18 -6.03 14.66
N TYR A 180 -0.21 -6.32 13.38
CA TYR A 180 -1.28 -5.88 12.49
C TYR A 180 -1.96 -7.05 11.79
N ASN A 181 -3.17 -6.81 11.35
CA ASN A 181 -3.91 -7.71 10.48
C ASN A 181 -4.36 -6.92 9.25
N ASP A 182 -4.39 -7.54 8.10
CA ASP A 182 -4.97 -6.99 6.89
C ASP A 182 -6.27 -7.73 6.55
N LYS A 183 -7.09 -7.15 5.72
CA LYS A 183 -8.35 -7.78 5.26
C LYS A 183 -8.14 -8.80 4.13
N GLY A 184 -6.93 -9.01 3.68
CA GLY A 184 -6.60 -9.93 2.60
C GLY A 184 -5.80 -11.11 3.13
N ASP A 185 -6.15 -12.30 2.68
CA ASP A 185 -5.34 -13.50 2.86
C ASP A 185 -4.19 -13.54 1.84
N SER A 186 -3.61 -12.38 1.53
CA SER A 186 -2.41 -12.29 0.71
C SER A 186 -1.25 -12.87 1.51
N GLY A 187 -0.69 -13.97 1.03
CA GLY A 187 0.35 -14.70 1.72
C GLY A 187 1.69 -13.96 1.87
N ASP A 188 1.80 -12.76 1.36
CA ASP A 188 2.98 -11.89 1.47
C ASP A 188 2.71 -10.80 2.48
N SER A 189 2.95 -11.13 3.74
CA SER A 189 2.83 -10.18 4.84
C SER A 189 4.19 -9.55 5.08
N ASP A 190 4.33 -8.27 4.69
CA ASP A 190 5.51 -7.48 5.01
C ASP A 190 5.57 -7.20 6.52
N ALA A 191 6.78 -7.09 7.05
CA ALA A 191 6.99 -6.47 8.34
C ALA A 191 7.34 -5.00 8.16
N TYR A 192 6.82 -4.14 9.03
CA TYR A 192 7.06 -2.70 8.97
C TYR A 192 8.12 -2.28 9.98
N ILE A 193 9.08 -1.49 9.52
CA ILE A 193 10.09 -0.82 10.36
C ILE A 193 10.11 0.67 10.02
N PRO A 194 10.73 1.52 10.85
CA PRO A 194 10.84 2.94 10.52
C PRO A 194 11.60 3.15 9.21
N PHE A 195 11.12 4.06 8.37
CA PHE A 195 11.71 4.37 7.07
C PHE A 195 13.21 4.69 7.17
N THR A 196 13.57 5.58 8.08
CA THR A 196 14.96 6.02 8.30
C THR A 196 15.86 4.89 8.81
N THR A 197 15.31 3.98 9.60
CA THR A 197 16.00 2.77 10.07
C THR A 197 16.36 1.85 8.91
N LEU A 198 15.42 1.59 8.01
CA LEU A 198 15.67 0.73 6.85
C LEU A 198 16.69 1.34 5.91
N GLN A 199 16.60 2.63 5.60
CA GLN A 199 17.60 3.31 4.76
C GLN A 199 19.01 3.17 5.32
N THR A 200 19.14 3.30 6.64
CA THR A 200 20.45 3.26 7.32
C THR A 200 21.01 1.85 7.37
N ILE A 201 20.22 0.86 7.81
CA ILE A 201 20.68 -0.52 8.03
C ILE A 201 21.02 -1.21 6.71
N TYR A 202 20.19 -1.01 5.69
CA TYR A 202 20.32 -1.71 4.40
C TYR A 202 21.00 -0.87 3.31
N ASN A 203 21.76 0.16 3.70
CA ASN A 203 22.58 0.97 2.80
C ASN A 203 21.79 1.54 1.58
N LYS A 204 20.55 1.98 1.80
CA LYS A 204 19.76 2.60 0.73
C LYS A 204 20.17 4.04 0.44
N GLY A 205 20.98 4.65 1.31
CA GLY A 205 21.33 6.06 1.21
C GLY A 205 20.08 6.93 1.39
N ASP A 206 19.82 7.79 0.42
CA ASP A 206 18.63 8.64 0.34
C ASP A 206 17.55 8.11 -0.62
N LYS A 207 17.76 6.91 -1.20
CA LYS A 207 16.84 6.29 -2.16
C LYS A 207 15.58 5.79 -1.48
N LEU A 208 14.47 5.92 -2.18
CA LEU A 208 13.17 5.38 -1.78
C LEU A 208 12.47 4.71 -2.95
N ASN A 209 11.46 3.89 -2.67
CA ASN A 209 10.73 3.14 -3.68
C ASN A 209 9.50 3.89 -4.17
N ASN A 210 8.74 4.48 -3.27
CA ASN A 210 7.59 5.30 -3.65
C ASN A 210 7.32 6.39 -2.61
N LEU A 211 6.70 7.48 -3.07
CA LEU A 211 6.17 8.53 -2.21
C LEU A 211 4.71 8.24 -1.90
N VAL A 212 4.30 8.64 -0.71
CA VAL A 212 2.94 8.47 -0.21
C VAL A 212 2.51 9.77 0.43
N MET A 213 1.34 10.27 0.09
CA MET A 213 0.83 11.49 0.69
C MET A 213 -0.67 11.41 0.97
N THR A 214 -1.10 12.09 2.01
CA THR A 214 -2.49 12.43 2.26
C THR A 214 -2.72 13.88 1.83
N THR A 215 -3.81 14.11 1.12
CA THR A 215 -4.10 15.39 0.47
C THR A 215 -5.38 16.02 1.00
N LYS A 216 -5.54 17.32 0.74
CA LYS A 216 -6.72 18.13 1.03
C LYS A 216 -7.00 19.08 -0.15
N ASN A 217 -8.21 19.60 -0.23
CA ASN A 217 -8.61 20.56 -1.25
C ASN A 217 -8.44 20.04 -2.70
N LEU A 218 -8.60 18.71 -2.90
CA LEU A 218 -8.57 18.05 -4.20
C LEU A 218 -9.88 17.27 -4.42
N GLU A 219 -11.00 17.98 -4.35
CA GLU A 219 -12.35 17.41 -4.37
C GLU A 219 -12.98 17.39 -5.78
N THR A 220 -12.28 17.93 -6.78
CA THR A 220 -12.71 17.93 -8.18
C THR A 220 -11.66 17.31 -9.08
N ILE A 221 -12.10 16.84 -10.26
CA ILE A 221 -11.18 16.28 -11.28
C ILE A 221 -10.18 17.34 -11.72
N GLU A 222 -10.64 18.55 -11.99
CA GLU A 222 -9.81 19.67 -12.47
C GLU A 222 -8.74 20.05 -11.44
N ALA A 223 -9.09 20.07 -10.14
CA ALA A 223 -8.12 20.35 -9.07
C ALA A 223 -7.05 19.24 -8.98
N ASN A 224 -7.44 17.99 -9.14
CA ASN A 224 -6.50 16.86 -9.16
C ASN A 224 -5.58 16.91 -10.39
N GLU A 225 -6.11 17.16 -11.58
CA GLU A 225 -5.31 17.29 -12.81
C GLU A 225 -4.30 18.45 -12.70
N ALA A 226 -4.72 19.59 -12.17
CA ALA A 226 -3.84 20.74 -11.96
C ALA A 226 -2.74 20.42 -10.93
N PHE A 227 -3.08 19.74 -9.84
CA PHE A 227 -2.12 19.27 -8.85
C PHE A 227 -1.11 18.31 -9.46
N GLU A 228 -1.57 17.28 -10.18
CA GLU A 228 -0.71 16.28 -10.81
C GLU A 228 0.23 16.90 -11.85
N ALA A 229 -0.25 17.83 -12.67
CA ALA A 229 0.58 18.56 -13.64
C ALA A 229 1.67 19.37 -12.94
N HIS A 230 1.33 20.09 -11.87
CA HIS A 230 2.32 20.84 -11.08
C HIS A 230 3.31 19.90 -10.38
N TYR A 231 2.84 18.79 -9.85
CA TYR A 231 3.68 17.80 -9.20
C TYR A 231 4.71 17.21 -10.16
N ARG A 232 4.29 16.84 -11.38
CA ARG A 232 5.20 16.38 -12.45
C ARG A 232 6.23 17.44 -12.82
N LYS A 233 5.86 18.73 -12.82
CA LYS A 233 6.80 19.83 -13.08
C LYS A 233 7.87 19.93 -12.00
N VAL A 234 7.50 19.81 -10.73
CA VAL A 234 8.46 19.85 -9.61
C VAL A 234 9.41 18.67 -9.63
N LEU A 235 8.90 17.44 -9.77
CA LEU A 235 9.75 16.26 -9.85
C LEU A 235 10.56 16.22 -11.15
N GLY A 236 9.98 16.69 -12.24
CA GLY A 236 10.68 16.81 -13.52
C GLY A 236 11.90 17.73 -13.45
N ALA A 237 11.82 18.80 -12.70
CA ALA A 237 12.95 19.68 -12.43
C ALA A 237 14.05 18.97 -11.61
N ASN A 238 13.67 18.20 -10.59
CA ASN A 238 14.61 17.46 -9.74
C ASN A 238 15.34 16.34 -10.50
N HIS A 239 14.62 15.62 -11.37
CA HIS A 239 15.12 14.42 -12.04
C HIS A 239 15.46 14.65 -13.53
N ARG A 240 15.28 15.86 -14.02
CA ARG A 240 15.54 16.26 -15.41
C ARG A 240 14.78 15.38 -16.40
N PHE A 241 13.48 15.25 -16.22
CA PHE A 241 12.56 14.68 -17.19
C PHE A 241 11.49 15.68 -17.64
N ASP A 242 10.96 15.48 -18.83
CA ASP A 242 9.89 16.32 -19.37
C ASP A 242 8.63 16.20 -18.51
N PRO A 243 8.06 17.30 -17.96
CA PRO A 243 6.83 17.25 -17.17
C PRO A 243 5.63 16.64 -17.89
N THR A 244 5.65 16.60 -19.22
CA THR A 244 4.60 15.95 -20.03
C THR A 244 4.86 14.47 -20.29
N ASP A 245 5.97 13.93 -19.79
CA ASP A 245 6.28 12.51 -19.88
C ASP A 245 5.60 11.73 -18.74
N HIS A 246 4.42 11.20 -19.04
CA HIS A 246 3.63 10.45 -18.06
C HIS A 246 4.26 9.12 -17.65
N SER A 247 5.22 8.62 -18.42
CA SER A 247 5.93 7.36 -18.13
C SER A 247 7.05 7.53 -17.09
N ALA A 248 7.54 8.75 -16.90
CA ALA A 248 8.66 9.05 -16.00
C ALA A 248 8.31 8.77 -14.53
N ILE A 249 7.11 9.13 -14.12
CA ILE A 249 6.53 8.78 -12.83
C ILE A 249 5.05 8.40 -12.99
N TRP A 250 4.61 7.46 -12.16
CA TRP A 250 3.21 7.03 -12.09
C TRP A 250 2.55 7.65 -10.87
N ILE A 251 1.51 8.45 -11.10
CA ILE A 251 0.71 9.05 -10.04
C ILE A 251 -0.55 8.20 -9.86
N TRP A 252 -0.63 7.50 -8.74
CA TRP A 252 -1.80 6.73 -8.39
C TRP A 252 -2.66 7.52 -7.41
N ASN A 253 -3.64 8.22 -7.96
CA ASN A 253 -4.56 9.05 -7.23
C ASN A 253 -5.86 8.28 -6.98
N ARG A 254 -6.15 8.00 -5.73
CA ARG A 254 -7.30 7.18 -5.36
C ARG A 254 -8.63 7.83 -5.71
N PHE A 255 -8.74 9.15 -5.54
CA PHE A 255 -9.94 9.89 -5.85
C PHE A 255 -10.31 9.79 -7.34
N THR A 256 -9.38 10.07 -8.23
CA THR A 256 -9.60 10.00 -9.67
C THR A 256 -9.86 8.57 -10.16
N ASN A 257 -9.14 7.60 -9.60
CA ASN A 257 -9.36 6.19 -9.91
C ASN A 257 -10.77 5.70 -9.49
N TYR A 258 -11.26 6.16 -8.34
CA TYR A 258 -12.61 5.84 -7.89
C TYR A 258 -13.69 6.40 -8.83
N LEU A 259 -13.53 7.65 -9.28
CA LEU A 259 -14.47 8.28 -10.21
C LEU A 259 -14.48 7.66 -11.60
N GLN A 260 -13.36 7.11 -12.05
CA GLN A 260 -13.26 6.41 -13.35
C GLN A 260 -13.92 5.03 -13.35
N GLN A 261 -14.25 4.50 -12.21
CA GLN A 261 -14.89 3.18 -12.03
C GLN A 261 -16.41 3.27 -11.88
N GLN A 262 -16.98 4.46 -11.80
CA GLN A 262 -18.42 4.72 -11.80
C GLN A 262 -18.93 5.02 -13.22
#